data_66f7e4a74f23f325200faeea9c07b25a
#
_entry.id   66f7e4a74f23f325200faeea9c07b25a
#
_cell.length_a   1.000
_cell.length_b   1.000
_cell.length_c   1.000
_cell.angle_alpha   90.00
_cell.angle_beta   90.00
_cell.angle_gamma   90.00
#
_symmetry.space_group_name_H-M   'P 1'
#
loop_
_entity.id
_entity.type
_entity.pdbx_description
1 polymer ?
#
loop_
_entity_poly.entity_id
_entity_poly.type
_entity_poly.pdbx_seq_one_letter_code
_entity_poly.pdbx_strand_id
1 'polypeptide(L)'
;NSVIHYELPKGHKYVQFLARGGLDEGGSKQQGGSKTSVQFLVFNKPPNLGSISKASAKERGLAPSIDHYPPDQLVMAEQGLEVTLWAKSPLFYNPTNMDIDYKGRIWVAEGRNYRGRRTQPDGDRIVVVEDKDGDGVAESSHVFVQEKTFISPLGIAVVDNRIIVSQSPDLIVYTDVNRNAVFDEGVDKR
;
A
#
# COMPACT_ATOMS: atom_id res chain seq x y z
N ASN A 1 -3.41 10.29 -14.92
CA ASN A 1 -2.13 10.69 -14.30
C ASN A 1 -2.45 11.53 -13.07
N SER A 2 -1.96 11.13 -11.91
CA SER A 2 -2.07 11.90 -10.68
C SER A 2 -0.70 12.51 -10.36
N VAL A 3 -0.70 13.77 -9.96
CA VAL A 3 0.51 14.49 -9.53
C VAL A 3 0.28 14.99 -8.12
N ILE A 4 1.21 14.69 -7.23
CA ILE A 4 1.19 15.18 -5.86
C ILE A 4 2.36 16.16 -5.71
N HIS A 5 2.07 17.36 -5.26
CA HIS A 5 3.08 18.39 -4.97
C HIS A 5 3.32 18.49 -3.48
N TYR A 6 4.58 18.46 -3.09
CA TYR A 6 5.02 18.77 -1.74
C TYR A 6 5.97 19.96 -1.75
N GLU A 7 5.68 20.95 -0.93
CA GLU A 7 6.62 22.03 -0.65
C GLU A 7 7.46 21.64 0.57
N LEU A 8 8.77 21.53 0.35
CA LEU A 8 9.70 21.24 1.43
C LEU A 8 10.14 22.53 2.12
N PRO A 9 10.07 22.61 3.47
CA PRO A 9 10.52 23.79 4.20
C PRO A 9 11.96 24.15 3.86
N LYS A 10 12.22 25.45 3.63
CA LYS A 10 13.56 25.96 3.35
C LYS A 10 14.46 25.84 4.59
N GLY A 11 15.73 25.57 4.37
CA GLY A 11 16.72 25.52 5.44
C GLY A 11 16.97 24.14 6.06
N HIS A 12 16.26 23.11 5.64
CA HIS A 12 16.51 21.73 6.04
C HIS A 12 17.33 20.98 4.99
N LYS A 13 18.28 20.15 5.43
CA LYS A 13 18.95 19.17 4.55
C LYS A 13 18.13 17.90 4.57
N TYR A 14 17.37 17.66 3.50
CA TYR A 14 16.72 16.38 3.27
C TYR A 14 17.72 15.42 2.66
N VAL A 15 17.91 14.28 3.30
CA VAL A 15 18.90 13.26 2.88
C VAL A 15 18.23 12.03 2.30
N GLN A 16 16.90 11.90 2.46
CA GLN A 16 16.16 10.75 1.98
C GLN A 16 14.72 11.13 1.62
N PHE A 17 14.19 10.54 0.56
CA PHE A 17 12.79 10.53 0.21
C PHE A 17 12.32 9.08 0.20
N LEU A 18 11.29 8.79 0.99
CA LEU A 18 10.66 7.47 1.03
C LEU A 18 9.25 7.57 0.46
N ALA A 19 8.97 6.76 -0.54
CA ALA A 19 7.63 6.59 -1.09
C ALA A 19 7.36 5.11 -1.33
N ARG A 20 6.13 4.69 -1.08
CA ARG A 20 5.68 3.32 -1.32
C ARG A 20 4.54 3.36 -2.31
N GLY A 21 4.59 2.48 -3.30
CA GLY A 21 3.55 2.35 -4.30
C GLY A 21 3.24 0.88 -4.55
N GLY A 22 2.01 0.59 -4.93
CA GLY A 22 1.57 -0.76 -5.24
C GLY A 22 0.61 -0.79 -6.42
N LEU A 23 0.56 -1.95 -7.08
CA LEU A 23 -0.43 -2.27 -8.11
C LEU A 23 -1.40 -3.30 -7.56
N ASP A 24 -2.69 -3.02 -7.73
CA ASP A 24 -3.74 -3.98 -7.45
C ASP A 24 -3.85 -5.02 -8.58
N GLU A 25 -3.93 -6.29 -8.22
CA GLU A 25 -4.14 -7.39 -9.17
C GLU A 25 -5.44 -7.22 -9.97
N GLY A 26 -6.48 -6.69 -9.33
CA GLY A 26 -7.75 -6.41 -10.00
C GLY A 26 -7.62 -5.34 -11.09
N GLY A 27 -6.80 -4.34 -10.89
CA GLY A 27 -6.47 -3.31 -11.87
C GLY A 27 -5.69 -3.86 -13.06
N SER A 28 -4.77 -4.80 -12.83
CA SER A 28 -3.93 -5.38 -13.85
C SER A 28 -4.68 -6.31 -14.82
N LYS A 29 -5.84 -6.85 -14.40
CA LYS A 29 -6.64 -7.82 -15.17
C LYS A 29 -7.87 -7.21 -15.87
N GLN A 30 -8.06 -5.90 -15.81
CA GLN A 30 -9.21 -5.26 -16.47
C GLN A 30 -9.05 -5.23 -17.99
N GLN A 31 -10.16 -5.44 -18.69
CA GLN A 31 -10.29 -5.37 -20.16
C GLN A 31 -9.42 -6.38 -20.95
N GLY A 32 -9.23 -7.58 -20.43
CA GLY A 32 -8.41 -8.59 -21.10
C GLY A 32 -6.95 -8.17 -21.25
N GLY A 33 -6.56 -7.13 -20.53
CA GLY A 33 -5.24 -6.51 -20.64
C GLY A 33 -4.21 -7.26 -19.82
N SER A 34 -3.26 -7.81 -20.49
CA SER A 34 -2.09 -8.43 -19.94
C SER A 34 -0.97 -7.43 -19.59
N LYS A 35 -1.23 -6.11 -19.64
CA LYS A 35 -0.12 -5.13 -19.60
C LYS A 35 -0.51 -3.81 -18.93
N THR A 36 -0.87 -3.87 -17.64
CA THR A 36 -0.97 -2.65 -16.84
C THR A 36 0.40 -2.35 -16.24
N SER A 37 0.97 -1.19 -16.54
CA SER A 37 2.18 -0.69 -15.91
C SER A 37 1.90 0.65 -15.23
N VAL A 38 2.45 0.87 -14.06
CA VAL A 38 2.43 2.16 -13.38
C VAL A 38 3.87 2.64 -13.26
N GLN A 39 4.09 3.86 -13.71
CA GLN A 39 5.38 4.52 -13.56
C GLN A 39 5.26 5.58 -12.47
N PHE A 40 6.13 5.47 -11.46
CA PHE A 40 6.31 6.49 -10.44
C PHE A 40 7.49 7.36 -10.83
N LEU A 41 7.27 8.67 -10.87
CA LEU A 41 8.30 9.63 -11.20
C LEU A 41 8.39 10.65 -10.07
N VAL A 42 9.59 10.89 -9.57
CA VAL A 42 9.90 11.93 -8.59
C VAL A 42 10.64 13.06 -9.30
N PHE A 43 10.16 14.28 -9.14
CA PHE A 43 10.75 15.45 -9.76
C PHE A 43 11.14 16.47 -8.68
N ASN A 44 12.31 17.04 -8.83
CA ASN A 44 12.78 18.16 -7.99
C ASN A 44 12.26 19.52 -8.46
N LYS A 45 11.55 19.56 -9.57
CA LYS A 45 10.87 20.74 -10.15
C LYS A 45 9.54 20.29 -10.77
N PRO A 46 8.56 21.18 -10.91
CA PRO A 46 7.33 20.85 -11.61
C PRO A 46 7.62 20.27 -13.00
N PRO A 47 7.14 19.06 -13.33
CA PRO A 47 7.39 18.45 -14.63
C PRO A 47 6.50 19.09 -15.70
N ASN A 48 7.03 19.19 -16.91
CA ASN A 48 6.19 19.45 -18.08
C ASN A 48 5.51 18.14 -18.48
N LEU A 49 4.29 17.93 -18.01
CA LEU A 49 3.51 16.70 -18.25
C LEU A 49 3.25 16.44 -19.74
N GLY A 50 3.26 17.46 -20.58
CA GLY A 50 3.13 17.33 -22.04
C GLY A 50 4.35 16.70 -22.70
N SER A 51 5.53 16.82 -22.08
CA SER A 51 6.77 16.24 -22.58
C SER A 51 7.05 14.83 -22.03
N ILE A 52 6.28 14.37 -21.04
CA ILE A 52 6.34 12.96 -20.58
C ILE A 52 5.65 12.13 -21.66
N SER A 53 6.44 11.81 -22.70
CA SER A 53 5.93 11.06 -23.84
C SER A 53 5.44 9.68 -23.41
N LYS A 54 4.50 9.14 -24.19
CA LYS A 54 4.07 7.74 -24.11
C LYS A 54 5.12 6.77 -24.67
N ALA A 55 6.41 7.13 -24.59
CA ALA A 55 7.49 6.24 -25.01
C ALA A 55 7.35 4.89 -24.30
N SER A 56 7.55 3.82 -25.02
CA SER A 56 7.44 2.48 -24.48
C SER A 56 8.47 2.28 -23.34
N ALA A 57 8.18 1.39 -22.40
CA ALA A 57 9.11 1.03 -21.33
C ALA A 57 10.49 0.63 -21.89
N LYS A 58 10.50 0.00 -23.06
CA LYS A 58 11.70 -0.41 -23.77
C LYS A 58 12.56 0.78 -24.24
N GLU A 59 11.93 1.86 -24.72
CA GLU A 59 12.64 3.06 -25.20
C GLU A 59 13.27 3.90 -24.09
N ARG A 60 12.78 3.72 -22.85
CA ARG A 60 13.31 4.41 -21.66
C ARG A 60 14.29 3.56 -20.87
N GLY A 61 14.68 2.41 -21.35
CA GLY A 61 15.50 1.46 -20.61
C GLY A 61 14.78 0.84 -19.40
N LEU A 62 13.46 1.02 -19.31
CA LEU A 62 12.64 0.42 -18.27
C LEU A 62 12.36 -1.03 -18.65
N ALA A 63 12.49 -1.91 -17.70
CA ALA A 63 12.32 -3.33 -17.94
C ALA A 63 10.91 -3.69 -18.42
N PRO A 64 10.76 -4.77 -19.22
CA PRO A 64 9.48 -5.18 -19.76
C PRO A 64 8.61 -5.84 -18.69
N SER A 65 7.32 -5.57 -18.74
CA SER A 65 6.17 -6.09 -17.98
C SER A 65 6.40 -6.73 -16.60
N ILE A 66 5.56 -6.28 -15.69
CA ILE A 66 5.53 -6.54 -14.23
C ILE A 66 5.22 -8.01 -13.85
N ASP A 67 4.84 -8.87 -14.79
CA ASP A 67 4.43 -10.23 -14.48
C ASP A 67 5.53 -11.09 -13.82
N HIS A 68 6.78 -10.62 -13.81
CA HIS A 68 7.93 -11.37 -13.32
C HIS A 68 9.03 -10.47 -12.76
N TYR A 69 8.70 -9.38 -12.07
CA TYR A 69 9.74 -8.59 -11.38
C TYR A 69 10.15 -9.27 -10.08
N PRO A 70 11.33 -9.87 -10.05
CA PRO A 70 11.96 -10.07 -8.76
C PRO A 70 12.22 -8.68 -8.13
N PRO A 71 12.09 -8.58 -6.82
CA PRO A 71 12.23 -7.32 -6.08
C PRO A 71 13.54 -6.58 -6.33
N ASP A 72 14.59 -7.33 -6.65
CA ASP A 72 15.94 -6.87 -6.97
C ASP A 72 16.05 -6.15 -8.34
N GLN A 73 14.98 -6.16 -9.13
CA GLN A 73 14.91 -5.48 -10.44
C GLN A 73 14.07 -4.20 -10.45
N LEU A 74 13.61 -3.75 -9.31
CA LEU A 74 12.96 -2.44 -9.20
C LEU A 74 14.03 -1.35 -9.30
N VAL A 75 14.03 -0.60 -10.39
CA VAL A 75 15.02 0.45 -10.65
C VAL A 75 14.36 1.82 -10.50
N MET A 76 14.95 2.67 -9.67
CA MET A 76 14.59 4.09 -9.63
C MET A 76 15.29 4.82 -10.77
N ALA A 77 14.54 5.73 -11.43
CA ALA A 77 15.07 6.54 -12.51
C ALA A 77 16.03 7.66 -12.02
N GLU A 78 15.95 8.01 -10.74
CA GLU A 78 16.75 9.07 -10.13
C GLU A 78 17.94 8.50 -9.36
N GLN A 79 19.10 9.14 -9.54
CA GLN A 79 20.31 8.79 -8.78
C GLN A 79 20.14 9.11 -7.30
N GLY A 80 20.62 8.22 -6.44
CA GLY A 80 20.59 8.41 -4.98
C GLY A 80 19.29 7.95 -4.32
N LEU A 81 18.38 7.33 -5.07
CA LEU A 81 17.21 6.66 -4.54
C LEU A 81 17.29 5.16 -4.77
N GLU A 82 16.92 4.40 -3.76
CA GLU A 82 16.84 2.95 -3.79
C GLU A 82 15.40 2.50 -3.53
N VAL A 83 14.96 1.46 -4.24
CA VAL A 83 13.67 0.81 -3.99
C VAL A 83 13.94 -0.56 -3.40
N THR A 84 13.40 -0.81 -2.22
CA THR A 84 13.46 -2.11 -1.57
C THR A 84 12.06 -2.72 -1.49
N LEU A 85 11.97 -4.04 -1.62
CA LEU A 85 10.75 -4.76 -1.34
C LEU A 85 10.64 -4.98 0.16
N TRP A 86 9.78 -4.20 0.81
CA TRP A 86 9.59 -4.31 2.25
C TRP A 86 8.69 -5.48 2.66
N ALA A 87 7.61 -5.76 1.90
CA ALA A 87 6.69 -6.86 2.20
C ALA A 87 5.98 -7.37 0.94
N LYS A 88 5.63 -8.64 0.94
CA LYS A 88 4.92 -9.33 -0.15
C LYS A 88 3.97 -10.39 0.39
N SER A 89 3.10 -10.92 -0.47
CA SER A 89 2.33 -12.13 -0.14
C SER A 89 3.27 -13.28 0.25
N PRO A 90 2.92 -14.09 1.25
CA PRO A 90 1.59 -14.24 1.86
C PRO A 90 1.33 -13.34 3.08
N LEU A 91 2.17 -12.35 3.40
CA LEU A 91 1.97 -11.52 4.59
C LEU A 91 0.63 -10.75 4.52
N PHE A 92 0.22 -10.36 3.33
CA PHE A 92 -1.08 -9.76 3.03
C PHE A 92 -1.50 -10.03 1.59
N TYR A 93 -2.76 -9.74 1.25
CA TYR A 93 -3.32 -9.93 -0.09
C TYR A 93 -4.19 -8.74 -0.50
N ASN A 94 -4.13 -8.34 -1.77
CA ASN A 94 -4.96 -7.29 -2.37
C ASN A 94 -5.08 -6.03 -1.51
N PRO A 95 -3.97 -5.34 -1.20
CA PRO A 95 -4.01 -4.14 -0.38
C PRO A 95 -4.77 -3.03 -1.11
N THR A 96 -5.74 -2.42 -0.46
CA THR A 96 -6.48 -1.27 -0.97
C THR A 96 -5.94 0.03 -0.42
N ASN A 97 -5.47 0.00 0.81
CA ASN A 97 -4.87 1.14 1.50
C ASN A 97 -3.98 0.64 2.65
N MET A 98 -3.12 1.50 3.16
CA MET A 98 -2.27 1.22 4.31
C MET A 98 -1.96 2.49 5.08
N ASP A 99 -1.67 2.32 6.37
CA ASP A 99 -1.19 3.37 7.26
C ASP A 99 -0.11 2.81 8.21
N ILE A 100 0.59 3.67 8.91
CA ILE A 100 1.70 3.32 9.78
C ILE A 100 1.38 3.78 11.19
N ASP A 101 1.51 2.88 12.17
CA ASP A 101 1.38 3.25 13.57
C ASP A 101 2.68 3.80 14.18
N TYR A 102 2.60 4.25 15.44
CA TYR A 102 3.73 4.83 16.15
C TYR A 102 4.88 3.85 16.46
N LYS A 103 4.66 2.54 16.29
CA LYS A 103 5.68 1.50 16.40
C LYS A 103 6.34 1.16 15.07
N GLY A 104 5.92 1.80 13.98
CA GLY A 104 6.42 1.51 12.63
C GLY A 104 5.75 0.32 11.95
N ARG A 105 4.72 -0.28 12.55
CA ARG A 105 3.97 -1.38 11.93
C ARG A 105 3.08 -0.85 10.82
N ILE A 106 2.97 -1.60 9.74
CA ILE A 106 2.10 -1.25 8.62
C ILE A 106 0.75 -1.93 8.78
N TRP A 107 -0.30 -1.14 8.82
CA TRP A 107 -1.68 -1.60 8.86
C TRP A 107 -2.25 -1.60 7.45
N VAL A 108 -2.72 -2.74 6.99
CA VAL A 108 -3.16 -2.96 5.61
C VAL A 108 -4.64 -3.29 5.59
N ALA A 109 -5.42 -2.52 4.84
CA ALA A 109 -6.78 -2.88 4.47
C ALA A 109 -6.75 -3.80 3.25
N GLU A 110 -7.29 -5.02 3.38
CA GLU A 110 -7.38 -5.98 2.28
C GLU A 110 -8.75 -5.92 1.63
N GLY A 111 -8.79 -5.91 0.31
CA GLY A 111 -10.01 -5.92 -0.49
C GLY A 111 -10.11 -7.13 -1.41
N ARG A 112 -10.06 -8.34 -0.87
CA ARG A 112 -10.16 -9.59 -1.64
C ARG A 112 -11.55 -9.83 -2.24
N ASN A 113 -12.58 -9.27 -1.61
CA ASN A 113 -13.96 -9.33 -2.06
C ASN A 113 -14.36 -8.18 -3.00
N TYR A 114 -13.38 -7.51 -3.59
CA TYR A 114 -13.60 -6.34 -4.44
C TYR A 114 -14.38 -6.65 -5.72
N ARG A 115 -15.26 -5.73 -6.12
CA ARG A 115 -16.06 -5.77 -7.37
C ARG A 115 -16.87 -7.05 -7.55
N GLY A 116 -17.60 -7.47 -6.53
CA GLY A 116 -18.50 -8.63 -6.58
C GLY A 116 -17.81 -9.99 -6.55
N ARG A 117 -16.49 -10.03 -6.52
CA ARG A 117 -15.75 -11.27 -6.22
C ARG A 117 -15.90 -11.58 -4.75
N ARG A 118 -16.21 -12.82 -4.42
CA ARG A 118 -16.30 -13.31 -3.06
C ARG A 118 -15.31 -14.44 -2.85
N THR A 119 -14.03 -14.07 -2.79
CA THR A 119 -12.92 -15.02 -2.60
C THR A 119 -12.60 -15.27 -1.14
N GLN A 120 -13.13 -14.43 -0.24
CA GLN A 120 -12.96 -14.50 1.20
C GLN A 120 -14.34 -14.59 1.87
N PRO A 121 -14.87 -15.81 2.15
CA PRO A 121 -16.21 -16.00 2.69
C PRO A 121 -16.44 -15.37 4.07
N ASP A 122 -15.36 -15.29 4.89
CA ASP A 122 -15.40 -14.73 6.23
C ASP A 122 -15.24 -13.21 6.25
N GLY A 123 -15.23 -12.58 5.07
CA GLY A 123 -15.04 -11.15 4.89
C GLY A 123 -13.58 -10.74 4.69
N ASP A 124 -13.39 -9.49 4.31
CA ASP A 124 -12.06 -8.92 4.18
C ASP A 124 -11.43 -8.62 5.53
N ARG A 125 -10.17 -8.22 5.55
CA ARG A 125 -9.38 -8.12 6.77
C ARG A 125 -8.66 -6.79 6.88
N ILE A 126 -8.38 -6.39 8.11
CA ILE A 126 -7.28 -5.49 8.43
C ILE A 126 -6.13 -6.33 8.96
N VAL A 127 -4.97 -6.20 8.35
CA VAL A 127 -3.77 -6.97 8.66
C VAL A 127 -2.67 -6.04 9.15
N VAL A 128 -1.98 -6.43 10.20
CA VAL A 128 -0.80 -5.72 10.71
C VAL A 128 0.44 -6.48 10.26
N VAL A 129 1.36 -5.76 9.63
CA VAL A 129 2.60 -6.30 9.05
C VAL A 129 3.78 -5.68 9.79
N GLU A 130 4.73 -6.47 10.20
CA GLU A 130 5.84 -6.06 11.05
C GLU A 130 7.19 -6.51 10.49
N ASP A 131 8.14 -5.60 10.55
CA ASP A 131 9.56 -5.83 10.47
C ASP A 131 10.08 -5.83 11.92
N LYS A 132 10.33 -7.02 12.48
CA LYS A 132 10.63 -7.20 13.90
C LYS A 132 12.08 -7.03 14.24
N ASP A 133 12.96 -7.33 13.30
CA ASP A 133 14.40 -7.25 13.51
C ASP A 133 15.00 -5.93 12.99
N GLY A 134 14.20 -5.14 12.25
CA GLY A 134 14.59 -3.81 11.77
C GLY A 134 15.52 -3.84 10.57
N ASP A 135 15.56 -4.92 9.82
CA ASP A 135 16.43 -5.08 8.66
C ASP A 135 15.87 -4.41 7.39
N GLY A 136 14.66 -3.89 7.45
CA GLY A 136 13.97 -3.22 6.34
C GLY A 136 13.11 -4.15 5.50
N VAL A 137 12.90 -5.40 5.93
CA VAL A 137 12.02 -6.39 5.30
C VAL A 137 11.06 -6.95 6.34
N ALA A 138 9.77 -6.92 6.06
CA ALA A 138 8.79 -7.50 6.97
C ALA A 138 8.75 -9.02 6.85
N GLU A 139 8.82 -9.71 7.99
CA GLU A 139 8.80 -11.17 8.07
C GLU A 139 7.53 -11.71 8.74
N SER A 140 6.71 -10.86 9.31
CA SER A 140 5.51 -11.30 10.03
C SER A 140 4.27 -10.47 9.77
N SER A 141 3.12 -11.10 9.88
CA SER A 141 1.82 -10.42 9.87
C SER A 141 0.81 -11.17 10.74
N HIS A 142 -0.17 -10.43 11.24
CA HIS A 142 -1.33 -10.99 11.92
C HIS A 142 -2.59 -10.20 11.55
N VAL A 143 -3.74 -10.82 11.76
CA VAL A 143 -5.04 -10.19 11.50
C VAL A 143 -5.44 -9.38 12.72
N PHE A 144 -5.68 -8.07 12.52
CA PHE A 144 -6.31 -7.24 13.53
C PHE A 144 -7.79 -7.57 13.65
N VAL A 145 -8.52 -7.52 12.54
CA VAL A 145 -9.96 -7.83 12.49
C VAL A 145 -10.33 -8.44 11.14
N GLN A 146 -11.25 -9.42 11.18
CA GLN A 146 -11.92 -9.98 10.02
C GLN A 146 -13.41 -10.13 10.31
N GLU A 147 -14.25 -9.57 9.46
CA GLU A 147 -15.69 -9.63 9.64
C GLU A 147 -16.41 -9.96 8.33
N LYS A 148 -17.46 -10.78 8.38
CA LYS A 148 -18.28 -11.15 7.19
C LYS A 148 -18.91 -9.94 6.50
N THR A 149 -19.15 -8.87 7.25
CA THR A 149 -19.67 -7.60 6.75
C THR A 149 -18.59 -6.73 6.11
N PHE A 150 -17.32 -7.07 6.28
CA PHE A 150 -16.20 -6.37 5.66
C PHE A 150 -16.09 -6.76 4.19
N ILE A 151 -16.45 -5.84 3.31
CA ILE A 151 -16.41 -6.06 1.86
C ILE A 151 -15.70 -4.88 1.22
N SER A 152 -14.49 -5.11 0.79
CA SER A 152 -13.65 -4.12 0.10
C SER A 152 -13.47 -2.82 0.88
N PRO A 153 -12.87 -2.84 2.07
CA PRO A 153 -12.47 -1.61 2.74
C PRO A 153 -11.49 -0.86 1.83
N LEU A 154 -11.70 0.44 1.63
CA LEU A 154 -10.95 1.25 0.67
C LEU A 154 -9.99 2.24 1.33
N GLY A 155 -10.12 2.49 2.61
CA GLY A 155 -9.26 3.40 3.34
C GLY A 155 -9.03 2.94 4.77
N ILE A 156 -7.86 3.27 5.29
CA ILE A 156 -7.49 3.04 6.68
C ILE A 156 -6.70 4.23 7.21
N ALA A 157 -6.96 4.59 8.47
CA ALA A 157 -6.14 5.52 9.23
C ALA A 157 -5.95 4.99 10.65
N VAL A 158 -4.72 5.02 11.14
CA VAL A 158 -4.35 4.56 12.49
C VAL A 158 -3.94 5.76 13.31
N VAL A 159 -4.78 6.12 14.27
CA VAL A 159 -4.57 7.29 15.13
C VAL A 159 -4.53 6.83 16.58
N ASP A 160 -3.35 6.73 17.13
CA ASP A 160 -3.09 6.16 18.47
C ASP A 160 -3.63 4.73 18.56
N ASN A 161 -4.68 4.47 19.35
CA ASN A 161 -5.33 3.17 19.47
C ASN A 161 -6.64 3.06 18.68
N ARG A 162 -6.88 3.98 17.76
CA ARG A 162 -8.08 3.98 16.92
C ARG A 162 -7.71 3.61 15.50
N ILE A 163 -8.41 2.65 14.97
CA ILE A 163 -8.29 2.19 13.60
C ILE A 163 -9.56 2.59 12.88
N ILE A 164 -9.45 3.55 11.98
CA ILE A 164 -10.57 4.14 11.24
C ILE A 164 -10.54 3.52 9.83
N VAL A 165 -11.62 2.85 9.46
CA VAL A 165 -11.71 2.13 8.19
C VAL A 165 -12.89 2.63 7.38
N SER A 166 -12.64 3.03 6.14
CA SER A 166 -13.70 3.40 5.22
C SER A 166 -14.13 2.20 4.38
N GLN A 167 -15.40 1.86 4.48
CA GLN A 167 -16.08 0.87 3.65
C GLN A 167 -17.45 1.42 3.30
N SER A 168 -17.67 1.77 2.05
CA SER A 168 -18.95 2.37 1.65
C SER A 168 -20.15 1.48 2.01
N PRO A 169 -21.21 2.03 2.63
CA PRO A 169 -21.41 3.46 2.95
C PRO A 169 -20.83 3.89 4.31
N ASP A 170 -20.15 3.01 5.03
CA ASP A 170 -19.81 3.18 6.44
C ASP A 170 -18.38 3.73 6.62
N LEU A 171 -18.21 4.45 7.72
CA LEU A 171 -16.92 4.76 8.33
C LEU A 171 -16.89 4.04 9.69
N ILE A 172 -16.06 3.02 9.80
CA ILE A 172 -15.99 2.14 10.96
C ILE A 172 -14.80 2.57 11.81
N VAL A 173 -15.00 2.70 13.10
CA VAL A 173 -13.94 3.04 14.06
C VAL A 173 -13.78 1.89 15.05
N TYR A 174 -12.63 1.24 15.01
CA TYR A 174 -12.23 0.31 16.05
C TYR A 174 -11.36 1.02 17.07
N THR A 175 -11.50 0.66 18.34
CA THR A 175 -10.63 1.13 19.42
C THR A 175 -9.98 -0.09 20.07
N ASP A 176 -8.70 -0.28 19.82
CA ASP A 176 -7.84 -1.29 20.44
C ASP A 176 -7.52 -0.82 21.88
N VAL A 177 -8.33 -1.26 22.83
CA VAL A 177 -8.28 -0.76 24.21
C VAL A 177 -7.05 -1.28 24.94
N ASN A 178 -6.68 -2.52 24.72
CA ASN A 178 -5.53 -3.17 25.35
C ASN A 178 -4.22 -2.99 24.55
N ARG A 179 -4.29 -2.39 23.34
CA ARG A 179 -3.14 -2.03 22.48
C ARG A 179 -2.30 -3.23 22.03
N ASN A 180 -2.94 -4.38 21.85
CA ASN A 180 -2.28 -5.60 21.40
C ASN A 180 -2.29 -5.78 19.86
N ALA A 181 -2.99 -4.90 19.14
CA ALA A 181 -3.20 -4.92 17.69
C ALA A 181 -3.98 -6.17 17.21
N VAL A 182 -4.84 -6.69 18.05
CA VAL A 182 -5.84 -7.71 17.74
C VAL A 182 -7.19 -7.20 18.25
N PHE A 183 -8.25 -7.34 17.48
CA PHE A 183 -9.58 -6.94 17.94
C PHE A 183 -10.17 -8.03 18.85
N ASP A 184 -10.20 -7.74 20.13
CA ASP A 184 -10.71 -8.63 21.17
C ASP A 184 -12.17 -8.31 21.48
N GLU A 185 -13.09 -9.20 21.06
CA GLU A 185 -14.51 -9.02 21.31
C GLU A 185 -14.79 -8.96 22.83
N GLY A 186 -15.54 -7.94 23.27
CA GLY A 186 -15.85 -7.69 24.68
C GLY A 186 -14.80 -6.85 25.43
N VAL A 187 -13.63 -6.61 24.85
CA VAL A 187 -12.58 -5.72 25.37
C VAL A 187 -12.51 -4.46 24.53
N ASP A 188 -12.39 -4.62 23.24
CA ASP A 188 -12.29 -3.53 22.27
C ASP A 188 -13.65 -3.01 21.85
N LYS A 189 -13.66 -1.87 21.17
CA LYS A 189 -14.89 -1.18 20.75
C LYS A 189 -14.90 -1.05 19.22
N ARG A 190 -16.09 -1.23 18.70
CA ARG A 190 -16.42 -1.00 17.29
C ARG A 190 -17.54 0.03 17.18
#